data_8267613ac72354a9e04c9505c630c1be
#
_entry.id   8267613ac72354a9e04c9505c630c1be
#
_cell.length_a   1.000
_cell.length_b   1.000
_cell.length_c   1.000
_cell.angle_alpha   90.00
_cell.angle_beta   90.00
_cell.angle_gamma   90.00
#
_symmetry.space_group_name_H-M   'P 1'
#
loop_
_entity.id
_entity.type
_entity.pdbx_description
1 polymer ?
#
loop_
_entity_poly.entity_id
_entity_poly.type
_entity_poly.pdbx_seq_one_letter_code
_entity_poly.pdbx_strand_id
1 'polypeptide(L)'
;MWIGAKLIVAHLLVNLLFIMDKQQVLFRDLGLMEYKAAWDYQELLLQENIRRKSVVYSLESGAGNTVISTHDSILTTQHYLLFVEHPPVYTLGKSGNIENVLINEEMRTRKGIEFFRTNRGGDITFHGPQQIVGYPILDLEKFETDIGKYLRKIEEVIILTLADYGIKGDRSPGETGVWIDPDVKGKERKICAIGVRTSRWITMHGFAFNVNTDLSYFNFIIPCGISNKQVTSLEKELGRKVDMDEAKEKVKRNFEKVFGVELKYEV
;
A
#
# COMPACT_ATOMS: atom_id res chain seq x y z
N MET A 1 -35.92 31.21 28.22
CA MET A 1 -35.81 30.86 26.80
C MET A 1 -34.42 31.11 26.20
N TRP A 2 -33.34 31.30 27.00
CA TRP A 2 -31.98 31.66 26.50
C TRP A 2 -30.92 30.55 26.67
N ILE A 3 -31.24 29.48 27.42
CA ILE A 3 -30.27 28.40 27.69
C ILE A 3 -30.22 27.36 26.55
N GLY A 4 -31.36 27.13 25.87
CA GLY A 4 -31.43 26.17 24.76
C GLY A 4 -30.66 26.57 23.50
N ALA A 5 -30.62 27.87 23.20
CA ALA A 5 -29.91 28.38 22.02
C ALA A 5 -28.36 28.26 22.16
N LYS A 6 -27.84 28.47 23.37
CA LYS A 6 -26.38 28.30 23.62
C LYS A 6 -25.92 26.86 23.55
N LEU A 7 -26.76 25.89 23.96
CA LEU A 7 -26.42 24.45 23.84
C LEU A 7 -26.44 24.00 22.37
N ILE A 8 -27.38 24.48 21.57
CA ILE A 8 -27.45 24.13 20.13
C ILE A 8 -26.28 24.74 19.36
N VAL A 9 -25.90 25.98 19.65
CA VAL A 9 -24.73 26.62 19.01
C VAL A 9 -23.43 25.96 19.48
N ALA A 10 -23.29 25.56 20.75
CA ALA A 10 -22.14 24.80 21.22
C ALA A 10 -22.08 23.41 20.58
N HIS A 11 -23.20 22.72 20.40
CA HIS A 11 -23.28 21.43 19.72
C HIS A 11 -22.97 21.53 18.21
N LEU A 12 -23.43 22.59 17.55
CA LEU A 12 -23.09 22.90 16.17
C LEU A 12 -21.62 23.33 16.00
N LEU A 13 -21.07 24.11 16.91
CA LEU A 13 -19.64 24.46 16.92
C LEU A 13 -18.75 23.26 17.25
N VAL A 14 -19.15 22.38 18.16
CA VAL A 14 -18.45 21.12 18.43
C VAL A 14 -18.55 20.19 17.22
N ASN A 15 -19.71 20.10 16.55
CA ASN A 15 -19.82 19.34 15.30
C ASN A 15 -19.08 19.99 14.13
N LEU A 16 -18.94 21.31 14.07
CA LEU A 16 -18.10 22.00 13.09
C LEU A 16 -16.60 21.86 13.39
N LEU A 17 -16.20 21.79 14.67
CA LEU A 17 -14.82 21.49 15.07
C LEU A 17 -14.45 20.00 14.90
N PHE A 18 -15.44 19.11 14.77
CA PHE A 18 -15.27 17.68 14.42
C PHE A 18 -15.32 17.39 12.90
N ILE A 19 -15.44 18.38 12.04
CA ILE A 19 -14.92 18.26 10.70
C ILE A 19 -13.38 18.37 10.84
N MET A 20 -12.76 17.35 11.45
CA MET A 20 -11.33 17.17 11.37
C MET A 20 -11.01 17.13 9.88
N ASP A 21 -10.26 18.12 9.42
CA ASP A 21 -9.78 18.16 8.05
C ASP A 21 -9.10 16.82 7.79
N LYS A 22 -9.73 15.98 6.95
CA LYS A 22 -9.19 14.67 6.64
C LYS A 22 -7.77 14.84 6.13
N GLN A 23 -6.86 13.99 6.56
CA GLN A 23 -5.51 13.98 6.01
C GLN A 23 -5.61 13.85 4.48
N GLN A 24 -4.93 14.74 3.78
CA GLN A 24 -4.88 14.72 2.32
C GLN A 24 -3.77 13.79 1.86
N VAL A 25 -4.07 12.95 0.88
CA VAL A 25 -3.13 12.03 0.26
C VAL A 25 -3.12 12.28 -1.24
N LEU A 26 -1.97 12.64 -1.80
CA LEU A 26 -1.82 12.80 -3.24
C LEU A 26 -1.84 11.43 -3.91
N PHE A 27 -2.79 11.24 -4.79
CA PHE A 27 -2.89 10.04 -5.61
C PHE A 27 -2.16 10.25 -6.93
N ARG A 28 -1.35 9.25 -7.33
CA ARG A 28 -0.71 9.18 -8.65
C ARG A 28 -0.84 7.78 -9.21
N ASP A 29 -1.38 7.68 -10.43
CA ASP A 29 -1.27 6.46 -11.22
C ASP A 29 -0.05 6.59 -12.14
N LEU A 30 0.96 5.75 -11.90
CA LEU A 30 2.23 5.76 -12.64
C LEU A 30 2.16 4.92 -13.92
N GLY A 31 1.03 4.25 -14.16
CA GLY A 31 0.86 3.35 -15.29
C GLY A 31 1.82 2.16 -15.25
N LEU A 32 2.28 1.72 -16.42
CA LEU A 32 3.30 0.67 -16.53
C LEU A 32 4.69 1.28 -16.34
N MET A 33 5.40 0.88 -15.29
CA MET A 33 6.71 1.41 -14.93
C MET A 33 7.64 0.31 -14.45
N GLU A 34 8.91 0.37 -14.85
CA GLU A 34 9.96 -0.52 -14.39
C GLU A 34 10.09 -0.49 -12.85
N TYR A 35 10.33 -1.66 -12.24
CA TYR A 35 10.35 -1.79 -10.78
C TYR A 35 11.41 -0.88 -10.14
N LYS A 36 12.61 -0.82 -10.74
CA LYS A 36 13.70 0.02 -10.21
C LYS A 36 13.33 1.51 -10.22
N ALA A 37 12.72 2.00 -11.28
CA ALA A 37 12.28 3.39 -11.39
C ALA A 37 11.22 3.73 -10.34
N ALA A 38 10.24 2.86 -10.15
CA ALA A 38 9.21 3.03 -9.13
C ALA A 38 9.79 2.97 -7.71
N TRP A 39 10.78 2.10 -7.47
CA TRP A 39 11.46 2.02 -6.17
C TRP A 39 12.26 3.30 -5.88
N ASP A 40 13.04 3.80 -6.85
CA ASP A 40 13.78 5.05 -6.70
C ASP A 40 12.87 6.24 -6.44
N TYR A 41 11.73 6.28 -7.11
CA TYR A 41 10.73 7.31 -6.87
C TYR A 41 10.14 7.24 -5.45
N GLN A 42 9.83 6.05 -4.94
CA GLN A 42 9.39 5.89 -3.56
C GLN A 42 10.47 6.34 -2.56
N GLU A 43 11.74 5.98 -2.80
CA GLU A 43 12.84 6.38 -1.92
C GLU A 43 13.01 7.91 -1.90
N LEU A 44 12.86 8.59 -3.05
CA LEU A 44 12.88 10.04 -3.14
C LEU A 44 11.78 10.66 -2.27
N LEU A 45 10.53 10.20 -2.37
CA LEU A 45 9.41 10.70 -1.58
C LEU A 45 9.57 10.42 -0.08
N LEU A 46 10.12 9.24 0.26
CA LEU A 46 10.45 8.86 1.63
C LEU A 46 11.48 9.83 2.22
N GLN A 47 12.60 10.07 1.51
CA GLN A 47 13.68 10.92 1.98
C GLN A 47 13.24 12.39 2.11
N GLU A 48 12.41 12.86 1.18
CA GLU A 48 11.84 14.19 1.28
C GLU A 48 10.98 14.35 2.54
N ASN A 49 10.12 13.39 2.85
CA ASN A 49 9.31 13.42 4.06
C ASN A 49 10.17 13.34 5.34
N ILE A 50 11.24 12.53 5.33
CA ILE A 50 12.19 12.47 6.45
C ILE A 50 12.86 13.82 6.64
N ARG A 51 13.27 14.48 5.57
CA ARG A 51 13.87 15.83 5.61
C ARG A 51 12.89 16.85 6.19
N ARG A 52 11.65 16.88 5.70
CA ARG A 52 10.59 17.77 6.21
C ARG A 52 10.38 17.60 7.72
N LYS A 53 10.25 16.34 8.20
CA LYS A 53 10.15 16.05 9.64
C LYS A 53 11.34 16.57 10.43
N SER A 54 12.58 16.39 9.93
CA SER A 54 13.79 16.82 10.63
C SER A 54 13.85 18.35 10.80
N VAL A 55 13.36 19.11 9.83
CA VAL A 55 13.28 20.57 9.91
C VAL A 55 12.28 20.99 10.98
N VAL A 56 11.08 20.38 11.02
CA VAL A 56 10.07 20.69 12.05
C VAL A 56 10.61 20.43 13.46
N TYR A 57 11.24 19.28 13.70
CA TYR A 57 11.84 18.97 15.01
C TYR A 57 12.94 19.96 15.43
N SER A 58 13.75 20.42 14.47
CA SER A 58 14.80 21.42 14.75
C SER A 58 14.23 22.77 15.16
N LEU A 59 13.07 23.13 14.62
CA LEU A 59 12.36 24.37 14.95
C LEU A 59 11.71 24.31 16.32
N GLU A 60 11.01 23.22 16.61
CA GLU A 60 10.32 23.03 17.89
C GLU A 60 11.31 22.92 19.07
N SER A 61 12.50 22.35 18.84
CA SER A 61 13.53 22.19 19.86
C SER A 61 14.42 23.43 20.10
N GLY A 62 14.25 24.49 19.30
CA GLY A 62 15.08 25.71 19.37
C GLY A 62 16.56 25.50 18.99
N ALA A 63 16.90 24.35 18.40
CA ALA A 63 18.29 23.98 18.10
C ALA A 63 18.82 24.51 16.77
N GLY A 64 18.05 25.34 16.06
CA GLY A 64 18.43 25.81 14.73
C GLY A 64 18.31 27.32 14.54
N ASN A 65 19.41 27.99 14.18
CA ASN A 65 19.40 29.35 13.63
C ASN A 65 18.93 29.38 12.16
N THR A 66 17.91 28.62 11.82
CA THR A 66 17.41 28.56 10.45
C THR A 66 16.38 29.67 10.25
N VAL A 67 16.77 30.69 9.47
CA VAL A 67 15.85 31.72 8.98
C VAL A 67 14.85 31.04 8.05
N ILE A 68 13.63 30.82 8.51
CA ILE A 68 12.56 30.31 7.68
C ILE A 68 12.00 31.48 6.90
N SER A 69 12.06 31.40 5.58
CA SER A 69 11.29 32.29 4.71
C SER A 69 9.81 32.03 4.96
N THR A 70 9.02 33.08 5.14
CA THR A 70 7.57 33.06 5.37
C THR A 70 6.75 32.45 4.23
N HIS A 71 7.40 31.87 3.22
CA HIS A 71 6.79 31.12 2.10
C HIS A 71 6.74 29.60 2.31
N ASP A 72 7.25 29.07 3.44
CA ASP A 72 7.31 27.63 3.68
C ASP A 72 6.04 27.08 4.36
N SER A 73 4.92 27.08 3.63
CA SER A 73 3.81 26.11 3.83
C SER A 73 4.25 24.63 3.65
N ILE A 74 5.58 24.42 3.64
CA ILE A 74 6.31 23.22 3.17
C ILE A 74 6.72 22.30 4.33
N LEU A 75 6.44 22.66 5.59
CA LEU A 75 7.00 21.92 6.73
C LEU A 75 6.18 20.70 7.17
N THR A 76 5.04 20.44 6.57
CA THR A 76 4.27 19.23 6.86
C THR A 76 4.68 18.08 5.92
N THR A 77 4.71 16.86 6.45
CA THR A 77 4.90 15.67 5.62
C THR A 77 3.78 15.56 4.59
N GLN A 78 4.12 15.18 3.37
CA GLN A 78 3.17 14.97 2.28
C GLN A 78 2.89 13.47 2.13
N HIS A 79 1.63 13.09 2.16
CA HIS A 79 1.21 11.71 1.97
C HIS A 79 0.94 11.41 0.49
N TYR A 80 1.28 10.18 0.08
CA TYR A 80 1.06 9.72 -1.29
C TYR A 80 0.43 8.33 -1.29
N LEU A 81 -0.43 8.09 -2.29
CA LEU A 81 -0.83 6.76 -2.73
C LEU A 81 -0.45 6.62 -4.19
N LEU A 82 0.52 5.77 -4.49
CA LEU A 82 0.96 5.51 -5.85
C LEU A 82 0.36 4.19 -6.31
N PHE A 83 -0.25 4.16 -7.50
CA PHE A 83 -0.54 2.92 -8.20
C PHE A 83 0.41 2.75 -9.36
N VAL A 84 0.76 1.50 -9.62
CA VAL A 84 1.67 1.13 -10.71
C VAL A 84 1.39 -0.31 -11.15
N GLU A 85 1.61 -0.59 -12.42
CA GLU A 85 1.79 -1.93 -12.96
C GLU A 85 3.26 -2.09 -13.33
N HIS A 86 3.84 -3.26 -13.10
CA HIS A 86 5.23 -3.52 -13.48
C HIS A 86 5.31 -4.49 -14.66
N PRO A 87 6.36 -4.38 -15.50
CA PRO A 87 6.81 -5.53 -16.29
C PRO A 87 7.11 -6.71 -15.37
N PRO A 88 7.16 -7.95 -15.91
CA PRO A 88 7.41 -9.14 -15.11
C PRO A 88 8.67 -9.02 -14.24
N VAL A 89 8.52 -9.10 -12.93
CA VAL A 89 9.63 -8.97 -11.97
C VAL A 89 9.39 -9.80 -10.71
N TYR A 90 10.44 -10.46 -10.21
CA TYR A 90 10.46 -11.05 -8.88
C TYR A 90 11.16 -10.14 -7.90
N THR A 91 10.56 -9.97 -6.72
CA THR A 91 11.16 -9.19 -5.64
C THR A 91 11.32 -10.04 -4.38
N LEU A 92 12.56 -10.16 -3.90
CA LEU A 92 12.90 -10.89 -2.69
C LEU A 92 13.03 -9.90 -1.53
N GLY A 93 12.16 -10.01 -0.54
CA GLY A 93 12.17 -9.19 0.66
C GLY A 93 13.26 -9.60 1.66
N LYS A 94 13.35 -8.85 2.78
CA LYS A 94 14.40 -9.06 3.80
C LYS A 94 14.39 -10.45 4.44
N SER A 95 13.21 -11.05 4.59
CA SER A 95 13.05 -12.38 5.20
C SER A 95 13.09 -13.51 4.18
N GLY A 96 13.33 -13.17 2.90
CA GLY A 96 13.23 -14.13 1.81
C GLY A 96 14.45 -15.01 1.68
N ASN A 97 14.21 -16.30 1.37
CA ASN A 97 15.25 -17.25 1.01
C ASN A 97 15.38 -17.32 -0.52
N ILE A 98 16.62 -17.23 -1.02
CA ILE A 98 16.90 -17.36 -2.46
C ILE A 98 16.51 -18.72 -3.03
N GLU A 99 16.47 -19.75 -2.22
CA GLU A 99 16.02 -21.09 -2.60
C GLU A 99 14.54 -21.15 -2.99
N ASN A 100 13.77 -20.12 -2.60
CA ASN A 100 12.38 -19.94 -3.03
C ASN A 100 12.26 -19.45 -4.47
N VAL A 101 13.38 -19.16 -5.16
CA VAL A 101 13.45 -18.83 -6.59
C VAL A 101 13.76 -20.11 -7.35
N LEU A 102 12.74 -20.72 -7.96
CA LEU A 102 12.86 -22.02 -8.66
C LEU A 102 13.39 -21.89 -10.09
N ILE A 103 13.39 -20.67 -10.64
CA ILE A 103 13.85 -20.36 -11.99
C ILE A 103 15.32 -19.88 -11.96
N ASN A 104 16.18 -20.44 -12.81
CA ASN A 104 17.55 -19.96 -12.95
C ASN A 104 17.64 -18.64 -13.71
N GLU A 105 18.80 -17.99 -13.66
CA GLU A 105 19.02 -16.69 -14.29
C GLU A 105 18.84 -16.72 -15.81
N GLU A 106 19.34 -17.76 -16.48
CA GLU A 106 19.22 -17.91 -17.93
C GLU A 106 17.76 -17.98 -18.38
N MET A 107 16.95 -18.80 -17.73
CA MET A 107 15.52 -18.92 -18.03
C MET A 107 14.76 -17.65 -17.70
N ARG A 108 15.11 -16.98 -16.59
CA ARG A 108 14.52 -15.71 -16.18
C ARG A 108 14.78 -14.63 -17.23
N THR A 109 16.03 -14.52 -17.70
CA THR A 109 16.43 -13.57 -18.75
C THR A 109 15.71 -13.85 -20.06
N ARG A 110 15.61 -15.12 -20.50
CA ARG A 110 14.86 -15.50 -21.72
C ARG A 110 13.35 -15.12 -21.63
N LYS A 111 12.80 -15.13 -20.43
CA LYS A 111 11.39 -14.75 -20.20
C LYS A 111 11.21 -13.25 -19.96
N GLY A 112 12.28 -12.46 -19.98
CA GLY A 112 12.23 -11.01 -19.69
C GLY A 112 11.78 -10.69 -18.28
N ILE A 113 12.12 -11.56 -17.30
CA ILE A 113 11.73 -11.35 -15.90
C ILE A 113 12.91 -10.74 -15.13
N GLU A 114 12.72 -9.54 -14.60
CA GLU A 114 13.70 -8.92 -13.70
C GLU A 114 13.72 -9.58 -12.31
N PHE A 115 14.78 -9.32 -11.55
CA PHE A 115 14.90 -9.79 -10.17
C PHE A 115 15.59 -8.76 -9.31
N PHE A 116 14.96 -8.41 -8.18
CA PHE A 116 15.53 -7.49 -7.19
C PHE A 116 15.49 -8.07 -5.78
N ARG A 117 16.62 -7.93 -5.08
CA ARG A 117 16.65 -8.01 -3.62
C ARG A 117 16.24 -6.66 -3.05
N THR A 118 15.21 -6.65 -2.23
CA THR A 118 14.58 -5.42 -1.75
C THR A 118 14.69 -5.27 -0.24
N ASN A 119 14.38 -4.08 0.25
CA ASN A 119 14.39 -3.78 1.68
C ASN A 119 13.00 -3.83 2.33
N ARG A 120 11.96 -4.27 1.60
CA ARG A 120 10.62 -4.53 2.15
C ARG A 120 10.60 -5.74 3.07
N GLY A 121 9.62 -5.82 3.95
CA GLY A 121 9.33 -7.05 4.69
C GLY A 121 8.81 -8.18 3.81
N GLY A 122 8.79 -9.38 4.36
CA GLY A 122 8.31 -10.58 3.68
C GLY A 122 9.36 -11.29 2.83
N ASP A 123 8.91 -12.32 2.12
CA ASP A 123 9.69 -13.23 1.28
C ASP A 123 9.58 -12.83 -0.21
N ILE A 124 9.71 -13.78 -1.12
CA ILE A 124 9.60 -13.59 -2.56
C ILE A 124 8.16 -13.37 -3.00
N THR A 125 7.96 -12.49 -3.98
CA THR A 125 6.71 -12.34 -4.71
C THR A 125 6.96 -12.00 -6.17
N PHE A 126 5.90 -12.03 -6.95
CA PHE A 126 5.85 -11.64 -8.36
C PHE A 126 5.08 -10.33 -8.53
N HIS A 127 5.56 -9.48 -9.41
CA HIS A 127 4.79 -8.36 -9.97
C HIS A 127 4.77 -8.48 -11.49
N GLY A 128 3.64 -8.11 -12.08
CA GLY A 128 3.46 -8.15 -13.52
C GLY A 128 2.27 -7.32 -13.98
N PRO A 129 2.03 -7.24 -15.30
CA PRO A 129 0.88 -6.55 -15.87
C PRO A 129 -0.45 -7.07 -15.30
N GLN A 130 -1.45 -6.21 -15.27
CA GLN A 130 -2.79 -6.50 -14.75
C GLN A 130 -2.83 -6.86 -13.24
N GLN A 131 -1.77 -6.45 -12.50
CA GLN A 131 -1.71 -6.45 -11.05
C GLN A 131 -1.70 -5.00 -10.57
N ILE A 132 -2.59 -4.62 -9.66
CA ILE A 132 -2.51 -3.30 -9.00
C ILE A 132 -1.46 -3.38 -7.91
N VAL A 133 -0.32 -2.72 -8.13
CA VAL A 133 0.67 -2.52 -7.10
C VAL A 133 0.46 -1.14 -6.48
N GLY A 134 0.17 -1.11 -5.19
CA GLY A 134 -0.10 0.11 -4.44
C GLY A 134 1.02 0.42 -3.45
N TYR A 135 1.54 1.64 -3.51
CA TYR A 135 2.59 2.13 -2.63
C TYR A 135 2.11 3.33 -1.81
N PRO A 136 1.55 3.11 -0.60
CA PRO A 136 1.24 4.21 0.31
C PRO A 136 2.53 4.73 0.96
N ILE A 137 2.84 6.01 0.74
CA ILE A 137 3.93 6.74 1.40
C ILE A 137 3.30 7.67 2.42
N LEU A 138 3.16 7.20 3.65
CA LEU A 138 2.44 7.87 4.72
C LEU A 138 3.35 8.13 5.91
N ASP A 139 3.20 9.27 6.56
CA ASP A 139 3.76 9.52 7.89
C ASP A 139 2.80 8.98 8.95
N LEU A 140 3.11 7.83 9.51
CA LEU A 140 2.25 7.16 10.49
C LEU A 140 2.06 7.95 11.79
N GLU A 141 2.92 8.93 12.10
CA GLU A 141 2.70 9.83 13.24
C GLU A 141 1.47 10.73 13.06
N LYS A 142 1.02 10.91 11.80
CA LYS A 142 -0.22 11.62 11.49
C LYS A 142 -1.45 10.70 11.44
N PHE A 143 -1.27 9.41 11.65
CA PHE A 143 -2.32 8.39 11.68
C PHE A 143 -2.25 7.59 12.99
N GLU A 144 -1.42 6.55 13.02
CA GLU A 144 -1.19 5.71 14.17
C GLU A 144 0.20 5.05 14.07
N THR A 145 1.03 5.23 15.09
CA THR A 145 2.42 4.71 15.15
C THR A 145 2.44 3.22 15.50
N ASP A 146 1.75 2.41 14.70
CA ASP A 146 1.66 0.95 14.85
C ASP A 146 1.68 0.30 13.46
N ILE A 147 2.78 -0.39 13.15
CA ILE A 147 2.97 -1.06 11.85
C ILE A 147 1.98 -2.23 11.70
N GLY A 148 1.67 -2.93 12.78
CA GLY A 148 0.70 -4.03 12.75
C GLY A 148 -0.69 -3.54 12.35
N LYS A 149 -1.15 -2.46 12.97
CA LYS A 149 -2.44 -1.83 12.60
C LYS A 149 -2.43 -1.26 11.20
N TYR A 150 -1.31 -0.66 10.77
CA TYR A 150 -1.14 -0.19 9.39
C TYR A 150 -1.31 -1.33 8.38
N LEU A 151 -0.68 -2.49 8.62
CA LEU A 151 -0.84 -3.67 7.78
C LEU A 151 -2.30 -4.14 7.76
N ARG A 152 -2.97 -4.20 8.92
CA ARG A 152 -4.40 -4.56 9.01
C ARG A 152 -5.30 -3.59 8.24
N LYS A 153 -4.97 -2.30 8.20
CA LYS A 153 -5.69 -1.32 7.37
C LYS A 153 -5.51 -1.59 5.88
N ILE A 154 -4.29 -1.89 5.42
CA ILE A 154 -4.08 -2.26 4.00
C ILE A 154 -4.87 -3.52 3.64
N GLU A 155 -4.85 -4.53 4.49
CA GLU A 155 -5.66 -5.74 4.27
C GLU A 155 -7.16 -5.41 4.20
N GLU A 156 -7.66 -4.56 5.10
CA GLU A 156 -9.06 -4.14 5.12
C GLU A 156 -9.48 -3.44 3.82
N VAL A 157 -8.62 -2.59 3.25
CA VAL A 157 -8.87 -1.96 1.95
C VAL A 157 -9.16 -3.01 0.88
N ILE A 158 -8.36 -4.06 0.82
CA ILE A 158 -8.52 -5.12 -0.19
C ILE A 158 -9.71 -6.03 0.14
N ILE A 159 -9.94 -6.34 1.43
CA ILE A 159 -11.12 -7.13 1.86
C ILE A 159 -12.41 -6.42 1.45
N LEU A 160 -12.51 -5.11 1.70
CA LEU A 160 -13.68 -4.33 1.28
C LEU A 160 -13.78 -4.25 -0.25
N THR A 161 -12.65 -4.16 -0.95
CA THR A 161 -12.64 -4.17 -2.42
C THR A 161 -13.14 -5.49 -2.97
N LEU A 162 -12.76 -6.62 -2.37
CA LEU A 162 -13.30 -7.94 -2.75
C LEU A 162 -14.80 -8.04 -2.47
N ALA A 163 -15.26 -7.48 -1.34
CA ALA A 163 -16.68 -7.44 -1.01
C ALA A 163 -17.52 -6.64 -2.04
N ASP A 164 -16.95 -5.60 -2.63
CA ASP A 164 -17.55 -4.84 -3.74
C ASP A 164 -17.74 -5.67 -5.03
N TYR A 165 -17.08 -6.84 -5.11
CA TYR A 165 -17.24 -7.83 -6.18
C TYR A 165 -18.03 -9.09 -5.73
N GLY A 166 -18.56 -9.07 -4.50
CA GLY A 166 -19.28 -10.20 -3.93
C GLY A 166 -18.39 -11.36 -3.50
N ILE A 167 -17.07 -11.12 -3.36
CA ILE A 167 -16.08 -12.12 -2.93
C ILE A 167 -15.77 -11.91 -1.44
N LYS A 168 -15.79 -12.99 -0.65
CA LYS A 168 -15.33 -12.96 0.74
C LYS A 168 -13.82 -13.12 0.78
N GLY A 169 -13.11 -12.00 1.01
CA GLY A 169 -11.69 -12.02 1.38
C GLY A 169 -11.54 -12.04 2.90
N ASP A 170 -10.42 -12.58 3.38
CA ASP A 170 -10.11 -12.58 4.81
C ASP A 170 -8.58 -12.58 5.06
N ARG A 171 -8.21 -12.52 6.33
CA ARG A 171 -6.85 -12.62 6.83
C ARG A 171 -6.52 -14.07 7.16
N SER A 172 -5.25 -14.48 6.96
CA SER A 172 -4.78 -15.80 7.41
C SER A 172 -3.98 -15.61 8.70
N PRO A 173 -4.27 -16.38 9.77
CA PRO A 173 -3.53 -16.29 11.03
C PRO A 173 -2.02 -16.47 10.84
N GLY A 174 -1.24 -15.55 11.41
CA GLY A 174 0.23 -15.56 11.32
C GLY A 174 0.82 -15.09 10.00
N GLU A 175 -0.01 -14.74 9.02
CA GLU A 175 0.46 -14.29 7.69
C GLU A 175 -0.07 -12.89 7.35
N THR A 176 0.73 -12.16 6.58
CA THR A 176 0.34 -10.86 6.05
C THR A 176 -0.16 -11.00 4.62
N GLY A 177 -1.24 -10.29 4.29
CA GLY A 177 -1.87 -10.31 2.98
C GLY A 177 -3.35 -10.69 3.06
N VAL A 178 -4.02 -10.70 1.90
CA VAL A 178 -5.44 -11.05 1.82
C VAL A 178 -5.62 -12.36 1.09
N TRP A 179 -6.48 -13.18 1.63
CA TRP A 179 -6.70 -14.56 1.25
C TRP A 179 -8.16 -14.85 0.92
N ILE A 180 -8.37 -15.86 0.10
CA ILE A 180 -9.65 -16.49 -0.12
C ILE A 180 -9.60 -17.87 0.56
N ASP A 181 -10.67 -18.21 1.28
CA ASP A 181 -10.82 -19.46 2.05
C ASP A 181 -9.61 -19.79 2.97
N PRO A 182 -9.09 -18.83 3.79
CA PRO A 182 -7.89 -19.06 4.60
C PRO A 182 -8.02 -20.18 5.62
N ASP A 183 -9.27 -20.47 6.06
CA ASP A 183 -9.58 -21.47 7.07
C ASP A 183 -9.97 -22.84 6.47
N VAL A 184 -9.99 -22.97 5.13
CA VAL A 184 -10.37 -24.20 4.44
C VAL A 184 -9.14 -24.91 3.92
N LYS A 185 -8.67 -25.93 4.67
CA LYS A 185 -7.46 -26.68 4.35
C LYS A 185 -7.41 -27.15 2.90
N GLY A 186 -6.34 -26.76 2.18
CA GLY A 186 -6.12 -27.09 0.77
C GLY A 186 -6.85 -26.20 -0.23
N LYS A 187 -7.61 -25.20 0.25
CA LYS A 187 -8.26 -24.19 -0.61
C LYS A 187 -7.73 -22.78 -0.35
N GLU A 188 -6.80 -22.63 0.58
CA GLU A 188 -6.19 -21.35 0.94
C GLU A 188 -5.45 -20.76 -0.26
N ARG A 189 -5.86 -19.56 -0.70
CA ARG A 189 -5.22 -18.90 -1.83
C ARG A 189 -5.10 -17.40 -1.62
N LYS A 190 -3.88 -16.90 -1.77
CA LYS A 190 -3.56 -15.49 -1.60
C LYS A 190 -3.94 -14.70 -2.84
N ILE A 191 -4.73 -13.65 -2.66
CA ILE A 191 -5.12 -12.73 -3.73
C ILE A 191 -4.33 -11.40 -3.69
N CYS A 192 -3.84 -11.03 -2.51
CA CYS A 192 -3.03 -9.84 -2.35
C CYS A 192 -1.84 -10.11 -1.43
N ALA A 193 -0.64 -9.85 -1.94
CA ALA A 193 0.59 -9.84 -1.15
C ALA A 193 0.84 -8.45 -0.57
N ILE A 194 1.38 -8.38 0.67
CA ILE A 194 1.71 -7.12 1.33
C ILE A 194 3.12 -7.22 1.90
N GLY A 195 3.94 -6.23 1.61
CA GLY A 195 5.28 -6.12 2.18
C GLY A 195 5.69 -4.67 2.24
N VAL A 196 5.89 -4.15 3.46
CA VAL A 196 6.19 -2.73 3.71
C VAL A 196 7.57 -2.54 4.33
N ARG A 197 8.04 -1.32 4.29
CA ARG A 197 9.17 -0.80 5.07
C ARG A 197 8.75 0.51 5.71
N THR A 198 9.28 0.78 6.88
CA THR A 198 9.17 2.10 7.52
C THR A 198 10.54 2.65 7.86
N SER A 199 10.69 3.97 7.77
CA SER A 199 11.84 4.72 8.26
C SER A 199 11.34 6.00 8.91
N ARG A 200 11.64 6.22 10.18
CA ARG A 200 11.13 7.35 10.97
C ARG A 200 9.60 7.50 10.86
N TRP A 201 8.89 6.37 10.92
CA TRP A 201 7.45 6.26 10.77
C TRP A 201 6.89 6.63 9.40
N ILE A 202 7.74 6.88 8.40
CA ILE A 202 7.30 7.05 7.01
C ILE A 202 7.34 5.71 6.30
N THR A 203 6.24 5.35 5.65
CA THR A 203 6.07 4.06 4.96
C THR A 203 6.57 4.11 3.53
N MET A 204 6.97 2.95 3.00
CA MET A 204 7.18 2.70 1.58
C MET A 204 6.94 1.24 1.23
N HIS A 205 6.93 0.91 -0.06
CA HIS A 205 6.37 -0.33 -0.58
C HIS A 205 4.88 -0.42 -0.21
N GLY A 206 4.28 -1.58 -0.22
CA GLY A 206 2.86 -1.67 0.07
C GLY A 206 2.27 -3.03 -0.29
N PHE A 207 1.37 -3.07 -1.27
CA PHE A 207 0.59 -4.24 -1.62
C PHE A 207 0.62 -4.53 -3.12
N ALA A 208 0.37 -5.79 -3.46
CA ALA A 208 0.23 -6.28 -4.83
C ALA A 208 -1.06 -7.10 -4.92
N PHE A 209 -2.09 -6.52 -5.53
CA PHE A 209 -3.41 -7.09 -5.70
C PHE A 209 -3.56 -7.69 -7.08
N ASN A 210 -3.73 -9.01 -7.16
CA ASN A 210 -3.89 -9.73 -8.41
C ASN A 210 -5.31 -9.49 -8.97
N VAL A 211 -5.42 -8.70 -10.05
CA VAL A 211 -6.71 -8.45 -10.73
C VAL A 211 -6.89 -9.43 -11.88
N ASN A 212 -6.20 -9.26 -13.00
CA ASN A 212 -6.17 -10.19 -14.13
C ASN A 212 -4.74 -10.71 -14.37
N THR A 213 -3.96 -10.77 -13.31
CA THR A 213 -2.54 -11.13 -13.32
C THR A 213 -2.34 -12.55 -13.86
N ASP A 214 -1.36 -12.75 -14.74
CA ASP A 214 -0.95 -14.09 -15.16
C ASP A 214 -0.29 -14.83 -14.00
N LEU A 215 -1.06 -15.72 -13.39
CA LEU A 215 -0.64 -16.48 -12.22
C LEU A 215 0.41 -17.56 -12.54
N SER A 216 0.66 -17.88 -13.81
CA SER A 216 1.65 -18.88 -14.21
C SER A 216 3.07 -18.51 -13.76
N TYR A 217 3.38 -17.23 -13.61
CA TYR A 217 4.65 -16.76 -13.09
C TYR A 217 4.92 -17.20 -11.65
N PHE A 218 3.89 -17.41 -10.83
CA PHE A 218 4.05 -17.91 -9.47
C PHE A 218 4.53 -19.37 -9.41
N ASN A 219 4.45 -20.14 -10.51
CA ASN A 219 5.02 -21.50 -10.59
C ASN A 219 6.55 -21.54 -10.53
N PHE A 220 7.21 -20.41 -10.70
CA PHE A 220 8.67 -20.29 -10.66
C PHE A 220 9.23 -19.80 -9.32
N ILE A 221 8.37 -19.66 -8.32
CA ILE A 221 8.75 -19.25 -6.97
C ILE A 221 7.96 -20.05 -5.93
N ILE A 222 8.47 -20.12 -4.70
CA ILE A 222 7.70 -20.60 -3.53
C ILE A 222 7.30 -19.37 -2.73
N PRO A 223 6.09 -18.79 -2.93
CA PRO A 223 5.68 -17.60 -2.23
C PRO A 223 5.64 -17.83 -0.71
N CYS A 224 6.30 -16.98 0.06
CA CYS A 224 6.36 -17.06 1.53
C CYS A 224 6.95 -18.36 2.08
N GLY A 225 7.71 -19.14 1.27
CA GLY A 225 8.25 -20.45 1.68
C GLY A 225 7.18 -21.52 2.00
N ILE A 226 5.92 -21.29 1.60
CA ILE A 226 4.79 -22.19 1.91
C ILE A 226 4.38 -22.90 0.62
N SER A 227 4.81 -24.15 0.48
CA SER A 227 4.57 -24.95 -0.72
C SER A 227 3.13 -25.43 -0.91
N ASN A 228 2.29 -25.32 0.13
CA ASN A 228 0.93 -25.91 0.14
C ASN A 228 -0.17 -24.85 -0.09
N LYS A 229 0.16 -23.58 -0.23
CA LYS A 229 -0.84 -22.52 -0.45
C LYS A 229 -0.78 -22.01 -1.88
N GLN A 230 -1.94 -21.69 -2.40
CA GLN A 230 -2.10 -21.24 -3.78
C GLN A 230 -2.11 -19.71 -3.86
N VAL A 231 -2.02 -19.19 -5.07
CA VAL A 231 -2.31 -17.81 -5.42
C VAL A 231 -3.54 -17.75 -6.33
N THR A 232 -4.27 -16.66 -6.24
CA THR A 232 -5.45 -16.40 -7.07
C THR A 232 -5.48 -14.97 -7.54
N SER A 233 -6.44 -14.64 -8.40
CA SER A 233 -6.71 -13.30 -8.91
C SER A 233 -8.21 -13.04 -8.94
N LEU A 234 -8.59 -11.78 -9.07
CA LEU A 234 -9.99 -11.39 -9.16
C LEU A 234 -10.66 -12.02 -10.39
N GLU A 235 -9.96 -12.05 -11.54
CA GLU A 235 -10.40 -12.73 -12.76
C GLU A 235 -10.71 -14.21 -12.50
N LYS A 236 -9.79 -14.91 -11.81
CA LYS A 236 -9.96 -16.35 -11.52
C LYS A 236 -11.14 -16.61 -10.58
N GLU A 237 -11.34 -15.78 -9.56
CA GLU A 237 -12.45 -15.93 -8.61
C GLU A 237 -13.81 -15.61 -9.25
N LEU A 238 -13.87 -14.64 -10.16
CA LEU A 238 -15.10 -14.23 -10.85
C LEU A 238 -15.38 -15.03 -12.12
N GLY A 239 -14.40 -15.76 -12.66
CA GLY A 239 -14.49 -16.44 -13.95
C GLY A 239 -14.58 -15.52 -15.16
N ARG A 240 -14.21 -14.24 -15.01
CA ARG A 240 -14.22 -13.22 -16.07
C ARG A 240 -13.16 -12.16 -15.84
N LYS A 241 -12.68 -11.53 -16.89
CA LYS A 241 -11.82 -10.35 -16.78
C LYS A 241 -12.54 -9.20 -16.09
N VAL A 242 -11.77 -8.43 -15.34
CA VAL A 242 -12.20 -7.23 -14.63
C VAL A 242 -11.56 -6.01 -15.28
N ASP A 243 -12.32 -4.94 -15.41
CA ASP A 243 -11.79 -3.66 -15.85
C ASP A 243 -10.82 -3.13 -14.79
N MET A 244 -9.60 -2.78 -15.22
CA MET A 244 -8.53 -2.33 -14.31
C MET A 244 -8.85 -0.98 -13.67
N ASP A 245 -9.47 -0.07 -14.43
CA ASP A 245 -9.82 1.26 -13.91
C ASP A 245 -10.96 1.13 -12.89
N GLU A 246 -11.96 0.28 -13.13
CA GLU A 246 -12.98 -0.05 -12.14
C GLU A 246 -12.36 -0.60 -10.86
N ALA A 247 -11.40 -1.52 -10.98
CA ALA A 247 -10.73 -2.10 -9.82
C ALA A 247 -9.91 -1.05 -9.04
N LYS A 248 -9.16 -0.19 -9.74
CA LYS A 248 -8.41 0.92 -9.15
C LYS A 248 -9.34 1.89 -8.39
N GLU A 249 -10.49 2.26 -8.97
CA GLU A 249 -11.45 3.14 -8.32
C GLU A 249 -12.03 2.54 -7.03
N LYS A 250 -12.35 1.24 -7.02
CA LYS A 250 -12.80 0.55 -5.80
C LYS A 250 -11.72 0.52 -4.72
N VAL A 251 -10.47 0.24 -5.07
CA VAL A 251 -9.35 0.27 -4.13
C VAL A 251 -9.16 1.68 -3.56
N LYS A 252 -9.19 2.73 -4.39
CA LYS A 252 -9.07 4.13 -3.94
C LYS A 252 -10.17 4.52 -2.95
N ARG A 253 -11.43 4.26 -3.29
CA ARG A 253 -12.57 4.55 -2.41
C ARG A 253 -12.47 3.83 -1.07
N ASN A 254 -12.07 2.55 -1.08
CA ASN A 254 -11.91 1.79 0.14
C ASN A 254 -10.67 2.23 0.93
N PHE A 255 -9.61 2.70 0.26
CA PHE A 255 -8.47 3.32 0.92
C PHE A 255 -8.88 4.60 1.67
N GLU A 256 -9.60 5.51 1.03
CA GLU A 256 -10.12 6.71 1.69
C GLU A 256 -10.98 6.37 2.92
N LYS A 257 -11.87 5.38 2.78
CA LYS A 257 -12.75 4.92 3.85
C LYS A 257 -11.98 4.37 5.04
N VAL A 258 -11.01 3.47 4.81
CA VAL A 258 -10.28 2.74 5.87
C VAL A 258 -9.26 3.64 6.57
N PHE A 259 -8.57 4.49 5.81
CA PHE A 259 -7.57 5.40 6.38
C PHE A 259 -8.18 6.71 6.88
N GLY A 260 -9.43 7.03 6.55
CA GLY A 260 -10.09 8.27 6.93
C GLY A 260 -9.49 9.49 6.23
N VAL A 261 -9.04 9.34 5.00
CA VAL A 261 -8.34 10.37 4.21
C VAL A 261 -9.18 10.87 3.05
N GLU A 262 -8.68 11.91 2.39
CA GLU A 262 -9.18 12.40 1.11
C GLU A 262 -8.07 12.29 0.06
N LEU A 263 -8.34 11.59 -1.05
CA LEU A 263 -7.41 11.55 -2.17
C LEU A 263 -7.48 12.84 -2.99
N LYS A 264 -6.33 13.45 -3.23
CA LYS A 264 -6.16 14.61 -4.12
C LYS A 264 -5.43 14.17 -5.38
N TYR A 265 -5.86 14.71 -6.50
CA TYR A 265 -5.29 14.43 -7.81
C TYR A 265 -4.47 15.65 -8.23
N GLU A 266 -3.26 15.43 -8.76
CA GLU A 266 -2.52 16.52 -9.40
C GLU A 266 -3.19 16.85 -10.74
N VAL A 267 -3.46 18.12 -10.94
CA VAL A 267 -4.01 18.67 -12.20
C VAL A 267 -2.88 18.86 -13.21
#